data_f171e6b90317b404a7752732a8ff8325
#
_entry.id   f171e6b90317b404a7752732a8ff8325
#
_cell.length_a   1.000
_cell.length_b   1.000
_cell.length_c   1.000
_cell.angle_alpha   90.00
_cell.angle_beta   90.00
_cell.angle_gamma   90.00
#
_symmetry.space_group_name_H-M   'P 1'
#
loop_
_entity.id
_entity.type
_entity.pdbx_description
1 polymer ?
#
loop_
_entity_poly.entity_id
_entity_poly.type
_entity_poly.pdbx_seq_one_letter_code
_entity_poly.pdbx_strand_id
1 'polypeptide(L)'
;MKTCLIVDDSEVVRKVARRIFEHFKFEPSEAESGHDALDLCAKSMPDAILLDSHIPPMAAVEFLSSLRALGNGSKPVVIYCATENDPAEIASALRAGADDYLLKPFDRDALRAKFAAASLI
;
A
#
# COMPACT_ATOMS: atom_id res chain seq x y z
N MET A 1 -13.42 7.45 10.63
CA MET A 1 -13.26 6.73 9.35
C MET A 1 -11.81 6.34 9.15
N LYS A 2 -11.56 5.09 8.80
CA LYS A 2 -10.19 4.64 8.52
C LYS A 2 -9.67 5.26 7.23
N THR A 3 -8.37 5.52 7.18
CA THR A 3 -7.70 6.12 6.03
C THR A 3 -6.83 5.10 5.31
N CYS A 4 -6.74 5.22 3.99
CA CYS A 4 -5.87 4.39 3.17
C CYS A 4 -5.09 5.26 2.19
N LEU A 5 -3.78 5.01 2.09
CA LEU A 5 -2.93 5.68 1.11
C LEU A 5 -2.65 4.72 -0.04
N ILE A 6 -2.92 5.17 -1.26
CA ILE A 6 -2.67 4.42 -2.48
C ILE A 6 -1.38 4.95 -3.10
N VAL A 7 -0.35 4.11 -3.17
CA VAL A 7 0.96 4.48 -3.72
C VAL A 7 1.18 3.72 -5.02
N ASP A 8 1.05 4.41 -6.14
CA ASP A 8 1.17 3.84 -7.48
C ASP A 8 1.46 4.97 -8.45
N ASP A 9 2.35 4.77 -9.41
CA ASP A 9 2.66 5.79 -10.41
C ASP A 9 1.60 5.90 -11.52
N SER A 10 0.68 4.94 -11.60
CA SER A 10 -0.40 4.94 -12.58
C SER A 10 -1.64 5.65 -12.03
N GLU A 11 -2.02 6.75 -12.66
CA GLU A 11 -3.24 7.47 -12.31
C GLU A 11 -4.49 6.60 -12.46
N VAL A 12 -4.53 5.76 -13.49
CA VAL A 12 -5.66 4.86 -13.73
C VAL A 12 -5.81 3.86 -12.59
N VAL A 13 -4.71 3.25 -12.17
CA VAL A 13 -4.72 2.29 -11.05
C VAL A 13 -5.17 2.99 -9.77
N ARG A 14 -4.65 4.20 -9.50
CA ARG A 14 -5.06 4.95 -8.31
C ARG A 14 -6.56 5.26 -8.31
N LYS A 15 -7.11 5.62 -9.46
CA LYS A 15 -8.55 5.92 -9.57
C LYS A 15 -9.41 4.68 -9.31
N VAL A 16 -9.01 3.54 -9.85
CA VAL A 16 -9.72 2.28 -9.63
C VAL A 16 -9.65 1.90 -8.15
N ALA A 17 -8.47 1.96 -7.55
CA ALA A 17 -8.28 1.64 -6.14
C ALA A 17 -9.08 2.60 -5.23
N ARG A 18 -9.09 3.89 -5.55
CA ARG A 18 -9.86 4.88 -4.79
C ARG A 18 -11.34 4.51 -4.73
N ARG A 19 -11.93 4.11 -5.84
CA ARG A 19 -13.35 3.68 -5.88
C ARG A 19 -13.59 2.47 -5.01
N ILE A 20 -12.68 1.51 -5.02
CA ILE A 20 -12.78 0.32 -4.18
C ILE A 20 -12.76 0.72 -2.70
N PHE A 21 -11.81 1.58 -2.30
CA PHE A 21 -11.71 2.00 -0.90
C PHE A 21 -12.90 2.83 -0.45
N GLU A 22 -13.44 3.67 -1.31
CA GLU A 22 -14.66 4.41 -1.00
C GLU A 22 -15.83 3.46 -0.77
N HIS A 23 -15.89 2.39 -1.56
CA HIS A 23 -16.90 1.35 -1.37
C HIS A 23 -16.76 0.67 -0.01
N PHE A 24 -15.52 0.49 0.48
CA PHE A 24 -15.25 -0.07 1.81
C PHE A 24 -15.44 0.98 2.92
N LYS A 25 -15.81 2.19 2.58
CA LYS A 25 -15.98 3.32 3.52
C LYS A 25 -14.65 3.74 4.17
N PHE A 26 -13.57 3.65 3.42
CA PHE A 26 -12.29 4.26 3.78
C PHE A 26 -12.20 5.64 3.17
N GLU A 27 -11.41 6.50 3.81
CA GLU A 27 -11.04 7.79 3.24
C GLU A 27 -9.71 7.63 2.50
N PRO A 28 -9.71 7.59 1.15
CA PRO A 28 -8.49 7.34 0.39
C PRO A 28 -7.70 8.61 0.12
N SER A 29 -6.38 8.47 0.09
CA SER A 29 -5.48 9.48 -0.43
C SER A 29 -4.52 8.80 -1.41
N GLU A 30 -3.83 9.58 -2.22
CA GLU A 30 -3.01 9.06 -3.32
C GLU A 30 -1.62 9.67 -3.29
N ALA A 31 -0.63 8.87 -3.67
CA ALA A 31 0.74 9.32 -3.92
C ALA A 31 1.24 8.64 -5.18
N GLU A 32 1.95 9.37 -6.03
CA GLU A 32 2.50 8.82 -7.27
C GLU A 32 3.93 8.30 -7.13
N SER A 33 4.56 8.53 -5.98
CA SER A 33 5.93 8.12 -5.71
C SER A 33 6.11 7.75 -4.24
N GLY A 34 7.21 7.05 -3.96
CA GLY A 34 7.58 6.73 -2.58
C GLY A 34 7.91 7.97 -1.76
N HIS A 35 8.54 8.97 -2.37
CA HIS A 35 8.87 10.22 -1.68
C HIS A 35 7.61 10.97 -1.25
N ASP A 36 6.65 11.12 -2.15
CA ASP A 36 5.38 11.78 -1.83
C ASP A 36 4.62 11.02 -0.77
N ALA A 37 4.65 9.69 -0.85
CA ALA A 37 3.98 8.83 0.14
C ALA A 37 4.59 9.01 1.54
N LEU A 38 5.92 9.06 1.63
CA LEU A 38 6.60 9.27 2.91
C LEU A 38 6.28 10.64 3.50
N ASP A 39 6.21 11.67 2.67
CA ASP A 39 5.84 13.02 3.12
C ASP A 39 4.42 13.03 3.69
N LEU A 40 3.49 12.38 3.02
CA LEU A 40 2.10 12.27 3.51
C LEU A 40 2.04 11.49 4.82
N CYS A 41 2.76 10.37 4.92
CA CYS A 41 2.80 9.56 6.14
C CYS A 41 3.40 10.32 7.32
N ALA A 42 4.41 11.15 7.08
CA ALA A 42 5.03 11.97 8.12
C ALA A 42 4.06 12.99 8.69
N LYS A 43 3.12 13.48 7.87
CA LYS A 43 2.10 14.44 8.30
C LYS A 43 0.94 13.76 9.01
N SER A 44 0.49 12.63 8.49
CA SER A 44 -0.64 11.89 9.04
C SER A 44 -0.53 10.42 8.64
N MET A 45 -0.20 9.56 9.59
CA MET A 45 0.00 8.14 9.33
C MET A 45 -1.33 7.46 9.01
N PRO A 46 -1.48 6.82 7.82
CA PRO A 46 -2.72 6.15 7.47
C PRO A 46 -2.92 4.84 8.23
N ASP A 47 -4.14 4.32 8.19
CA ASP A 47 -4.44 3.00 8.76
C ASP A 47 -3.98 1.87 7.84
N ALA A 48 -4.01 2.10 6.53
CA ALA A 48 -3.60 1.12 5.53
C ALA A 48 -2.88 1.79 4.37
N ILE A 49 -1.99 1.03 3.73
CA ILE A 49 -1.28 1.47 2.52
C ILE A 49 -1.38 0.36 1.48
N LEU A 50 -1.82 0.72 0.28
CA LEU A 50 -1.75 -0.14 -0.89
C LEU A 50 -0.53 0.31 -1.69
N LEU A 51 0.51 -0.52 -1.70
CA LEU A 51 1.81 -0.15 -2.27
C LEU A 51 2.10 -0.94 -3.54
N ASP A 52 2.27 -0.23 -4.66
CA ASP A 52 2.71 -0.86 -5.90
C ASP A 52 4.18 -1.30 -5.79
N SER A 53 4.51 -2.40 -6.46
CA SER A 53 5.87 -2.95 -6.44
C SER A 53 6.88 -2.06 -7.19
N HIS A 54 6.40 -1.17 -8.05
CA HIS A 54 7.25 -0.33 -8.89
C HIS A 54 6.87 1.14 -8.75
N ILE A 55 7.63 1.86 -7.93
CA ILE A 55 7.39 3.28 -7.61
C ILE A 55 8.66 4.11 -7.82
N PRO A 56 9.23 4.13 -9.06
CA PRO A 56 10.50 4.82 -9.29
C PRO A 56 10.43 6.29 -8.87
N PRO A 57 11.57 6.90 -8.48
CA PRO A 57 12.92 6.30 -8.46
C PRO A 57 13.23 5.45 -7.21
N MET A 58 12.35 5.41 -6.24
CA MET A 58 12.59 4.67 -4.99
C MET A 58 12.18 3.20 -5.15
N ALA A 59 12.98 2.29 -4.62
CA ALA A 59 12.61 0.88 -4.55
C ALA A 59 11.55 0.66 -3.46
N ALA A 60 10.64 -0.29 -3.68
CA ALA A 60 9.59 -0.58 -2.69
C ALA A 60 10.17 -0.99 -1.32
N VAL A 61 11.26 -1.76 -1.31
CA VAL A 61 11.95 -2.16 -0.09
C VAL A 61 12.49 -0.95 0.67
N GLU A 62 13.06 0.02 -0.04
CA GLU A 62 13.54 1.27 0.55
C GLU A 62 12.40 2.08 1.15
N PHE A 63 11.29 2.18 0.44
CA PHE A 63 10.09 2.84 0.94
C PHE A 63 9.62 2.19 2.25
N LEU A 64 9.51 0.87 2.26
CA LEU A 64 9.03 0.12 3.43
C LEU A 64 9.95 0.34 4.64
N SER A 65 11.26 0.26 4.45
CA SER A 65 12.23 0.51 5.52
C SER A 65 12.10 1.93 6.07
N SER A 66 11.97 2.91 5.18
CA SER A 66 11.83 4.32 5.57
C SER A 66 10.50 4.57 6.28
N LEU A 67 9.42 3.96 5.80
CA LEU A 67 8.10 4.06 6.43
C LEU A 67 8.14 3.54 7.87
N ARG A 68 8.69 2.36 8.06
CA ARG A 68 8.70 1.71 9.38
C ARG A 68 9.61 2.44 10.37
N ALA A 69 10.55 3.24 9.89
CA ALA A 69 11.41 4.07 10.72
C ALA A 69 10.77 5.40 11.16
N LEU A 70 9.65 5.79 10.55
CA LEU A 70 8.93 7.00 10.94
C LEU A 70 8.24 6.81 12.30
N GLY A 71 7.99 7.92 13.00
CA GLY A 71 7.13 7.91 14.18
C GLY A 71 5.76 7.36 13.80
N ASN A 72 5.25 6.40 14.55
CA ASN A 72 4.03 5.65 14.25
C ASN A 72 4.13 4.81 12.96
N GLY A 73 5.34 4.58 12.46
CA GLY A 73 5.55 3.81 11.23
C GLY A 73 5.18 2.34 11.31
N SER A 74 4.96 1.81 12.50
CA SER A 74 4.47 0.43 12.68
C SER A 74 2.95 0.31 12.56
N LYS A 75 2.23 1.44 12.56
CA LYS A 75 0.76 1.45 12.58
C LYS A 75 0.11 0.93 11.29
N PRO A 76 0.51 1.38 10.09
CA PRO A 76 -0.26 1.01 8.90
C PRO A 76 -0.10 -0.45 8.53
N VAL A 77 -1.20 -1.05 8.08
CA VAL A 77 -1.16 -2.34 7.39
C VAL A 77 -0.79 -2.05 5.94
N VAL A 78 0.29 -2.67 5.47
CA VAL A 78 0.78 -2.47 4.11
C VAL A 78 0.52 -3.72 3.27
N ILE A 79 -0.24 -3.54 2.18
CA ILE A 79 -0.47 -4.58 1.17
C ILE A 79 0.39 -4.26 -0.04
N TYR A 80 1.34 -5.14 -0.33
CA TYR A 80 2.28 -5.01 -1.44
C TYR A 80 1.67 -5.59 -2.71
N CYS A 81 1.54 -4.78 -3.76
CA CYS A 81 0.94 -5.21 -5.03
C CYS A 81 2.01 -5.50 -6.05
N ALA A 82 2.18 -6.77 -6.40
CA ALA A 82 3.19 -7.23 -7.34
C ALA A 82 2.58 -7.46 -8.72
N THR A 83 3.31 -7.07 -9.78
CA THR A 83 2.90 -7.31 -11.15
C THR A 83 3.17 -8.76 -11.54
N GLU A 84 4.25 -9.32 -11.01
CA GLU A 84 4.66 -10.69 -11.29
C GLU A 84 4.68 -11.51 -10.01
N ASN A 85 4.38 -12.81 -10.13
CA ASN A 85 4.49 -13.73 -9.01
C ASN A 85 5.95 -14.16 -8.85
N ASP A 86 6.74 -13.30 -8.26
CA ASP A 86 8.16 -13.52 -7.95
C ASP A 86 8.31 -13.75 -6.45
N PRO A 87 8.45 -15.00 -5.99
CA PRO A 87 8.53 -15.29 -4.56
C PRO A 87 9.68 -14.58 -3.84
N ALA A 88 10.81 -14.39 -4.51
CA ALA A 88 11.97 -13.71 -3.90
C ALA A 88 11.67 -12.23 -3.66
N GLU A 89 11.06 -11.56 -4.64
CA GLU A 89 10.69 -10.16 -4.53
C GLU A 89 9.62 -9.94 -3.46
N ILE A 90 8.60 -10.79 -3.46
CA ILE A 90 7.52 -10.74 -2.46
C ILE A 90 8.08 -10.96 -1.06
N ALA A 91 8.94 -11.97 -0.90
CA ALA A 91 9.58 -12.25 0.40
C ALA A 91 10.42 -11.07 0.88
N SER A 92 11.14 -10.39 -0.02
CA SER A 92 11.92 -9.20 0.32
C SER A 92 11.04 -8.06 0.82
N ALA A 93 9.89 -7.84 0.18
CA ALA A 93 8.94 -6.83 0.61
C ALA A 93 8.36 -7.14 1.98
N LEU A 94 8.00 -8.38 2.23
CA LEU A 94 7.47 -8.80 3.53
C LEU A 94 8.52 -8.61 4.63
N ARG A 95 9.79 -8.98 4.37
CA ARG A 95 10.87 -8.77 5.33
C ARG A 95 11.13 -7.30 5.61
N ALA A 96 10.94 -6.45 4.59
CA ALA A 96 11.17 -5.01 4.73
C ALA A 96 10.04 -4.29 5.48
N GLY A 97 8.88 -4.93 5.65
CA GLY A 97 7.81 -4.35 6.45
C GLY A 97 6.41 -4.42 5.87
N ALA A 98 6.21 -5.03 4.70
CA ALA A 98 4.85 -5.28 4.19
C ALA A 98 4.18 -6.37 5.02
N ASP A 99 2.87 -6.27 5.21
CA ASP A 99 2.12 -7.23 6.00
C ASP A 99 1.57 -8.37 5.17
N ASP A 100 1.25 -8.09 3.91
CA ASP A 100 0.71 -9.08 2.98
C ASP A 100 0.94 -8.60 1.55
N TYR A 101 0.50 -9.37 0.58
CA TYR A 101 0.68 -9.04 -0.83
C TYR A 101 -0.55 -9.38 -1.66
N LEU A 102 -0.66 -8.77 -2.84
CA LEU A 102 -1.65 -9.08 -3.87
C LEU A 102 -0.95 -9.11 -5.22
N LEU A 103 -1.41 -9.97 -6.13
CA LEU A 103 -0.93 -9.97 -7.50
C LEU A 103 -1.87 -9.11 -8.36
N LYS A 104 -1.29 -8.30 -9.24
CA LYS A 104 -2.05 -7.53 -10.23
C LYS A 104 -2.34 -8.41 -11.45
N PRO A 105 -3.47 -8.22 -12.12
CA PRO A 105 -4.58 -7.37 -11.72
C PRO A 105 -5.38 -8.01 -10.58
N PHE A 106 -5.87 -7.19 -9.65
CA PHE A 106 -6.73 -7.68 -8.58
C PHE A 106 -8.11 -7.04 -8.69
N ASP A 107 -9.12 -7.70 -8.15
CA ASP A 107 -10.46 -7.17 -8.08
C ASP A 107 -10.82 -6.74 -6.67
N ARG A 108 -12.03 -6.20 -6.52
CA ARG A 108 -12.52 -5.74 -5.22
C ARG A 108 -12.56 -6.87 -4.19
N ASP A 109 -12.97 -8.06 -4.60
CA ASP A 109 -13.10 -9.18 -3.68
C ASP A 109 -11.74 -9.65 -3.15
N ALA A 110 -10.72 -9.68 -4.01
CA ALA A 110 -9.36 -10.04 -3.61
C ALA A 110 -8.81 -9.03 -2.60
N LEU A 111 -8.99 -7.74 -2.85
CA LEU A 111 -8.54 -6.68 -1.94
C LEU A 111 -9.31 -6.73 -0.63
N ARG A 112 -10.62 -6.95 -0.69
CA ARG A 112 -11.46 -7.07 0.50
C ARG A 112 -11.01 -8.22 1.39
N ALA A 113 -10.67 -9.37 0.80
CA ALA A 113 -10.20 -10.52 1.56
C ALA A 113 -8.94 -10.21 2.35
N LYS A 114 -7.99 -9.47 1.75
CA LYS A 114 -6.77 -9.06 2.44
C LYS A 114 -7.06 -8.09 3.59
N PHE A 115 -7.96 -7.16 3.38
CA PHE A 115 -8.34 -6.19 4.42
C PHE A 115 -9.10 -6.86 5.56
N ALA A 116 -9.94 -7.83 5.25
CA ALA A 116 -10.64 -8.61 6.28
C ALA A 116 -9.65 -9.45 7.08
N ALA A 117 -8.68 -10.09 6.42
CA ALA A 117 -7.65 -10.87 7.10
C ALA A 117 -6.77 -10.02 8.02
N ALA A 118 -6.61 -8.74 7.70
CA ALA A 118 -5.84 -7.78 8.51
C ALA A 118 -6.70 -7.08 9.56
N SER A 119 -7.96 -7.46 9.71
CA SER A 119 -8.92 -6.87 10.66
C SER A 119 -9.22 -5.39 10.39
N LEU A 120 -9.09 -4.95 9.15
CA LEU A 120 -9.39 -3.57 8.77
C LEU A 120 -10.87 -3.39 8.41
N ILE A 121 -11.51 -4.47 8.02
CA ILE A 121 -12.96 -4.49 7.74
C ILE A 121 -13.60 -5.78 8.26
#